data_cbf90b93ff137511cf66d4421495b757
#
_entry.id   cbf90b93ff137511cf66d4421495b757
#
_cell.length_a   1.000
_cell.length_b   1.000
_cell.length_c   1.000
_cell.angle_alpha   90.00
_cell.angle_beta   90.00
_cell.angle_gamma   90.00
#
_symmetry.space_group_name_H-M   'P 1'
#
loop_
_entity.id
_entity.type
_entity.pdbx_description
1 polymer ?
#
loop_
_entity_poly.entity_id
_entity_poly.type
_entity_poly.pdbx_seq_one_letter_code
_entity_poly.pdbx_strand_id
1 'polypeptide(L)'
;MSDPGRSCSLISEITGEVLYDRIRHNSLLVRANALCYEVFVPSGVASRLREGERRNPLTLYTIYYIDGGLGGGHLTPKLVGFLDPLDREFFEAFTTVPGLGFMKALKCLVRPLNEIAQAIERGDTAFLKALPYVGPKTAERVIMELRGKMAKFALARTDQPLSVAEPASGELKVETLAVLEQLEYSRVEAERMLAGVFARHKNLKSVEEVLRKVFEQQNSVVAP
;
A
#
# COMPACT_ATOMS: atom_id res chain seq x y z
N MET A 1 -17.07 10.16 -22.71
CA MET A 1 -16.09 11.23 -22.39
C MET A 1 -14.87 10.51 -21.87
N SER A 2 -13.82 10.41 -22.68
CA SER A 2 -12.58 9.70 -22.35
C SER A 2 -11.76 10.57 -21.41
N ASP A 3 -11.40 10.02 -20.25
CA ASP A 3 -10.52 10.67 -19.29
C ASP A 3 -9.11 10.78 -19.91
N PRO A 4 -8.57 12.00 -20.14
CA PRO A 4 -7.29 12.20 -20.84
C PRO A 4 -6.05 11.85 -19.99
N GLY A 5 -6.21 11.32 -18.80
CA GLY A 5 -5.13 11.02 -17.84
C GLY A 5 -4.80 9.55 -17.63
N ARG A 6 -5.52 8.60 -18.22
CA ARG A 6 -5.16 7.18 -18.09
C ARG A 6 -4.06 6.80 -19.08
N SER A 7 -2.84 6.73 -18.58
CA SER A 7 -1.78 5.97 -19.25
C SER A 7 -2.28 4.54 -19.46
N CYS A 8 -2.50 4.15 -20.70
CA CYS A 8 -2.90 2.79 -21.06
C CYS A 8 -1.70 1.88 -20.86
N SER A 9 -1.61 1.26 -19.68
CA SER A 9 -0.57 0.29 -19.37
C SER A 9 -0.95 -1.08 -19.95
N LEU A 10 -0.02 -1.75 -20.62
CA LEU A 10 -0.24 -3.10 -21.17
C LEU A 10 -0.60 -4.10 -20.06
N ILE A 11 -0.02 -3.93 -18.86
CA ILE A 11 -0.29 -4.72 -17.67
C ILE A 11 -0.52 -3.72 -16.54
N SER A 12 -1.77 -3.52 -16.13
CA SER A 12 -2.18 -2.52 -15.13
C SER A 12 -2.21 -3.06 -13.71
N GLU A 13 -2.37 -4.39 -13.59
CA GLU A 13 -2.48 -5.08 -12.31
C GLU A 13 -2.03 -6.54 -12.48
N ILE A 14 -1.37 -7.08 -11.46
CA ILE A 14 -1.03 -8.49 -11.36
C ILE A 14 -1.40 -8.99 -9.97
N THR A 15 -2.17 -10.09 -9.92
CA THR A 15 -2.43 -10.83 -8.70
C THR A 15 -1.85 -12.23 -8.81
N GLY A 16 -1.02 -12.63 -7.84
CA GLY A 16 -0.39 -13.95 -7.90
C GLY A 16 0.37 -14.32 -6.63
N GLU A 17 0.97 -15.51 -6.68
CA GLU A 17 1.82 -16.02 -5.62
C GLU A 17 3.22 -15.40 -5.70
N VAL A 18 3.70 -14.84 -4.59
CA VAL A 18 5.06 -14.31 -4.51
C VAL A 18 6.03 -15.43 -4.12
N LEU A 19 7.09 -15.60 -4.89
CA LEU A 19 8.19 -16.51 -4.60
C LEU A 19 9.20 -15.81 -3.70
N TYR A 20 8.95 -15.79 -2.38
CA TYR A 20 9.70 -15.01 -1.39
C TYR A 20 11.17 -15.40 -1.25
N ASP A 21 11.53 -16.64 -1.55
CA ASP A 21 12.89 -17.15 -1.60
C ASP A 21 13.76 -16.54 -2.71
N ARG A 22 13.12 -15.87 -3.66
CA ARG A 22 13.76 -15.28 -4.85
C ARG A 22 13.66 -13.76 -4.90
N ILE A 23 13.35 -13.11 -3.79
CA ILE A 23 13.36 -11.64 -3.74
C ILE A 23 14.80 -11.14 -3.86
N ARG A 24 15.07 -10.40 -4.93
CA ARG A 24 16.38 -9.77 -5.17
C ARG A 24 16.24 -8.27 -5.09
N HIS A 25 17.09 -7.61 -4.28
CA HIS A 25 17.14 -6.14 -4.18
C HIS A 25 15.73 -5.50 -4.17
N ASN A 26 15.26 -5.05 -5.34
CA ASN A 26 14.00 -4.37 -5.57
C ASN A 26 13.08 -5.14 -6.54
N SER A 27 13.28 -6.44 -6.77
CA SER A 27 12.42 -7.24 -7.64
C SER A 27 11.80 -8.42 -6.90
N LEU A 28 10.56 -8.73 -7.27
CA LEU A 28 9.79 -9.87 -6.82
C LEU A 28 9.53 -10.79 -8.02
N LEU A 29 9.49 -12.09 -7.78
CA LEU A 29 8.92 -13.03 -8.74
C LEU A 29 7.48 -13.34 -8.33
N VAL A 30 6.52 -12.98 -9.18
CA VAL A 30 5.09 -13.19 -8.97
C VAL A 30 4.59 -14.21 -9.97
N ARG A 31 4.11 -15.34 -9.47
CA ARG A 31 3.48 -16.38 -10.29
C ARG A 31 2.00 -16.09 -10.42
N ALA A 32 1.57 -15.73 -11.62
CA ALA A 32 0.17 -15.52 -11.97
C ALA A 32 -0.22 -16.52 -13.06
N ASN A 33 -1.12 -17.42 -12.73
CA ASN A 33 -1.48 -18.56 -13.60
C ASN A 33 -0.25 -19.39 -14.02
N ALA A 34 -0.05 -19.58 -15.32
CA ALA A 34 1.08 -20.34 -15.88
C ALA A 34 2.35 -19.51 -16.10
N LEU A 35 2.33 -18.20 -15.80
CA LEU A 35 3.43 -17.29 -16.04
C LEU A 35 4.06 -16.82 -14.72
N CYS A 36 5.37 -16.54 -14.79
CA CYS A 36 6.09 -15.94 -13.69
C CYS A 36 6.66 -14.58 -14.16
N TYR A 37 6.28 -13.52 -13.46
CA TYR A 37 6.65 -12.16 -13.79
C TYR A 37 7.71 -11.66 -12.82
N GLU A 38 8.78 -11.04 -13.35
CA GLU A 38 9.67 -10.24 -12.53
C GLU A 38 9.11 -8.82 -12.42
N VAL A 39 8.74 -8.42 -11.21
CA VAL A 39 8.15 -7.12 -10.92
C VAL A 39 9.08 -6.34 -10.02
N PHE A 40 9.54 -5.18 -10.48
CA PHE A 40 10.31 -4.26 -9.66
C PHE A 40 9.38 -3.51 -8.70
N VAL A 41 9.81 -3.32 -7.46
CA VAL A 41 9.04 -2.61 -6.43
C VAL A 41 9.90 -1.56 -5.74
N PRO A 42 9.30 -0.54 -5.10
CA PRO A 42 10.02 0.41 -4.26
C PRO A 42 10.87 -0.28 -3.19
N SER A 43 12.03 0.28 -2.89
CA SER A 43 12.96 -0.30 -1.91
C SER A 43 12.32 -0.54 -0.53
N GLY A 44 11.47 0.37 -0.08
CA GLY A 44 10.72 0.22 1.17
C GLY A 44 9.77 -0.98 1.15
N VAL A 45 9.09 -1.22 0.03
CA VAL A 45 8.21 -2.38 -0.16
C VAL A 45 9.02 -3.67 -0.16
N ALA A 46 10.13 -3.72 -0.91
CA ALA A 46 10.99 -4.90 -0.97
C ALA A 46 11.57 -5.28 0.41
N SER A 47 11.94 -4.28 1.23
CA SER A 47 12.43 -4.50 2.59
C SER A 47 11.34 -5.10 3.49
N ARG A 48 10.14 -4.52 3.50
CA ARG A 48 9.01 -5.02 4.30
C ARG A 48 8.64 -6.45 3.95
N LEU A 49 8.56 -6.78 2.67
CA LEU A 49 8.26 -8.14 2.22
C LEU A 49 9.34 -9.15 2.61
N ARG A 50 10.61 -8.75 2.66
CA ARG A 50 11.72 -9.59 3.16
C ARG A 50 11.69 -9.78 4.67
N GLU A 51 11.30 -8.76 5.41
CA GLU A 51 11.26 -8.75 6.88
C GLU A 51 10.09 -9.54 7.47
N GLY A 52 9.20 -10.09 6.64
CA GLY A 52 8.18 -11.03 7.07
C GLY A 52 6.73 -10.61 6.78
N GLU A 53 6.50 -9.48 6.15
CA GLU A 53 5.18 -9.11 5.66
C GLU A 53 4.83 -9.96 4.42
N ARG A 54 4.47 -11.23 4.67
CA ARG A 54 4.18 -12.18 3.59
C ARG A 54 2.69 -12.18 3.25
N ARG A 55 2.39 -12.06 1.97
CA ARG A 55 1.05 -12.12 1.41
C ARG A 55 1.04 -13.04 0.21
N ASN A 56 0.12 -13.98 0.21
CA ASN A 56 -0.17 -14.84 -0.91
C ASN A 56 -1.68 -15.11 -0.96
N PRO A 57 -2.38 -14.72 -2.03
CA PRO A 57 -1.85 -13.99 -3.19
C PRO A 57 -1.55 -12.52 -2.89
N LEU A 58 -0.61 -11.91 -3.64
CA LEU A 58 -0.30 -10.49 -3.61
C LEU A 58 -0.83 -9.83 -4.87
N THR A 59 -1.55 -8.71 -4.70
CA THR A 59 -1.95 -7.84 -5.80
C THR A 59 -0.99 -6.67 -5.92
N LEU A 60 -0.52 -6.40 -7.13
CA LEU A 60 0.36 -5.29 -7.47
C LEU A 60 -0.26 -4.46 -8.59
N TYR A 61 -0.39 -3.16 -8.37
CA TYR A 61 -0.76 -2.18 -9.40
C TYR A 61 0.48 -1.82 -10.20
N THR A 62 0.48 -2.03 -11.49
CA THR A 62 1.71 -2.07 -12.27
C THR A 62 1.82 -0.93 -13.29
N ILE A 63 3.08 -0.56 -13.54
CA ILE A 63 3.49 0.28 -14.66
C ILE A 63 4.41 -0.56 -15.54
N TYR A 64 4.06 -0.68 -16.82
CA TYR A 64 4.93 -1.26 -17.82
C TYR A 64 5.76 -0.16 -18.47
N TYR A 65 7.08 -0.28 -18.44
CA TYR A 65 7.94 0.67 -19.11
C TYR A 65 9.10 0.00 -19.84
N ILE A 66 9.65 0.66 -20.83
CA ILE A 66 10.78 0.17 -21.60
C ILE A 66 12.03 0.93 -21.13
N ASP A 67 12.95 0.19 -20.50
CA ASP A 67 14.26 0.70 -20.11
C ASP A 67 15.21 0.60 -21.31
N GLY A 68 15.88 1.67 -21.63
CA GLY A 68 16.79 1.76 -22.76
C GLY A 68 16.64 3.09 -23.48
N GLY A 69 17.74 3.78 -23.70
CA GLY A 69 17.74 5.14 -24.22
C GLY A 69 18.32 5.26 -25.62
N LEU A 70 18.30 6.47 -26.14
CA LEU A 70 18.75 6.94 -27.43
C LEU A 70 20.26 6.70 -27.75
N GLY A 71 20.95 5.87 -26.95
CA GLY A 71 22.39 5.61 -27.09
C GLY A 71 22.76 4.19 -27.55
N GLY A 72 21.87 3.43 -28.20
CA GLY A 72 22.20 2.12 -28.80
C GLY A 72 22.15 0.94 -27.80
N GLY A 73 21.60 1.10 -26.60
CA GLY A 73 21.37 0.00 -25.66
C GLY A 73 20.14 -0.85 -26.03
N HIS A 74 20.13 -2.11 -25.57
CA HIS A 74 18.98 -2.98 -25.75
C HIS A 74 17.77 -2.42 -25.00
N LEU A 75 16.64 -2.31 -25.69
CA LEU A 75 15.34 -1.98 -25.09
C LEU A 75 14.88 -3.16 -24.22
N THR A 76 14.80 -2.95 -22.92
CA THR A 76 14.38 -4.00 -21.98
C THR A 76 13.04 -3.63 -21.37
N PRO A 77 12.00 -4.42 -21.62
CA PRO A 77 10.71 -4.21 -20.95
C PRO A 77 10.85 -4.52 -19.47
N LYS A 78 10.31 -3.65 -18.63
CA LYS A 78 10.27 -3.79 -17.17
C LYS A 78 8.86 -3.56 -16.65
N LEU A 79 8.51 -4.30 -15.63
CA LEU A 79 7.27 -4.16 -14.89
C LEU A 79 7.57 -3.64 -13.50
N VAL A 80 6.93 -2.54 -13.12
CA VAL A 80 7.07 -1.93 -11.81
C VAL A 80 5.74 -2.05 -11.08
N GLY A 81 5.75 -2.52 -9.84
CA GLY A 81 4.54 -2.81 -9.05
C GLY A 81 4.48 -2.02 -7.75
N PHE A 82 3.28 -1.63 -7.39
CA PHE A 82 2.92 -0.91 -6.18
C PHE A 82 1.81 -1.66 -5.47
N LEU A 83 1.77 -1.51 -4.16
CA LEU A 83 0.76 -2.17 -3.33
C LEU A 83 -0.57 -1.41 -3.30
N ASP A 84 -0.54 -0.13 -3.64
CA ASP A 84 -1.69 0.76 -3.66
C ASP A 84 -1.73 1.55 -4.99
N PRO A 85 -2.92 1.77 -5.59
CA PRO A 85 -3.07 2.60 -6.78
C PRO A 85 -2.54 4.03 -6.59
N LEU A 86 -2.69 4.59 -5.38
CA LEU A 86 -2.23 5.93 -5.07
C LEU A 86 -0.70 6.02 -5.06
N ASP A 87 -0.02 4.96 -4.58
CA ASP A 87 1.43 4.85 -4.64
C ASP A 87 1.94 4.81 -6.09
N ARG A 88 1.23 4.12 -6.96
CA ARG A 88 1.49 4.10 -8.40
C ARG A 88 1.36 5.50 -9.00
N GLU A 89 0.29 6.23 -8.71
CA GLU A 89 0.09 7.59 -9.20
C GLU A 89 1.17 8.56 -8.67
N PHE A 90 1.54 8.43 -7.39
CA PHE A 90 2.64 9.20 -6.82
C PHE A 90 3.94 8.95 -7.59
N PHE A 91 4.25 7.69 -7.86
CA PHE A 91 5.47 7.33 -8.58
C PHE A 91 5.48 7.88 -10.00
N GLU A 92 4.36 7.81 -10.71
CA GLU A 92 4.21 8.41 -12.04
C GLU A 92 4.52 9.91 -11.99
N ALA A 93 3.95 10.64 -11.03
CA ALA A 93 4.24 12.05 -10.84
C ALA A 93 5.71 12.30 -10.43
N PHE A 94 6.27 11.46 -9.55
CA PHE A 94 7.64 11.60 -9.06
C PHE A 94 8.67 11.39 -10.18
N THR A 95 8.41 10.51 -11.11
CA THR A 95 9.30 10.24 -12.26
C THR A 95 9.23 11.30 -13.37
N THR A 96 8.28 12.24 -13.32
CA THR A 96 8.29 13.38 -14.26
C THR A 96 9.41 14.37 -13.98
N VAL A 97 10.01 14.32 -12.77
CA VAL A 97 11.07 15.25 -12.37
C VAL A 97 12.35 14.93 -13.14
N PRO A 98 12.93 15.89 -13.89
CA PRO A 98 14.16 15.68 -14.63
C PRO A 98 15.31 15.24 -13.72
N GLY A 99 15.97 14.14 -14.10
CA GLY A 99 17.06 13.53 -13.32
C GLY A 99 16.63 12.42 -12.37
N LEU A 100 15.33 12.20 -12.18
CA LEU A 100 14.76 11.07 -11.47
C LEU A 100 14.18 10.05 -12.47
N GLY A 101 15.03 9.28 -13.10
CA GLY A 101 14.57 8.17 -13.94
C GLY A 101 13.96 7.01 -13.09
N PHE A 102 13.16 6.16 -13.72
CA PHE A 102 12.39 5.08 -13.07
C PHE A 102 13.19 4.27 -12.04
N MET A 103 14.38 3.76 -12.41
CA MET A 103 15.18 2.93 -11.50
C MET A 103 15.76 3.71 -10.31
N LYS A 104 16.08 5.00 -10.50
CA LYS A 104 16.52 5.86 -9.39
C LYS A 104 15.36 6.14 -8.46
N ALA A 105 14.19 6.49 -9.01
CA ALA A 105 12.98 6.73 -8.24
C ALA A 105 12.62 5.53 -7.36
N LEU A 106 12.60 4.30 -7.89
CA LEU A 106 12.36 3.10 -7.10
C LEU A 106 13.33 2.93 -5.92
N LYS A 107 14.60 3.25 -6.13
CA LYS A 107 15.64 3.18 -5.09
C LYS A 107 15.54 4.30 -4.07
N CYS A 108 15.02 5.48 -4.45
CA CYS A 108 14.78 6.59 -3.54
C CYS A 108 13.62 6.30 -2.56
N LEU A 109 12.65 5.48 -2.96
CA LEU A 109 11.43 5.22 -2.18
C LEU A 109 11.70 4.18 -1.07
N VAL A 110 12.49 4.58 -0.09
CA VAL A 110 12.82 3.80 1.13
C VAL A 110 11.94 4.18 2.32
N ARG A 111 11.23 5.30 2.22
CA ARG A 111 10.31 5.81 3.23
C ARG A 111 8.87 5.72 2.73
N PRO A 112 7.87 5.74 3.62
CA PRO A 112 6.47 5.84 3.23
C PRO A 112 6.20 7.01 2.29
N LEU A 113 5.40 6.80 1.24
CA LEU A 113 5.20 7.79 0.18
C LEU A 113 4.51 9.06 0.67
N ASN A 114 3.61 8.95 1.66
CA ASN A 114 2.98 10.10 2.29
C ASN A 114 3.99 10.99 3.03
N GLU A 115 5.03 10.43 3.69
CA GLU A 115 6.09 11.22 4.33
C GLU A 115 6.87 12.01 3.28
N ILE A 116 7.18 11.37 2.15
CA ILE A 116 7.86 12.03 1.03
C ILE A 116 6.98 13.13 0.44
N ALA A 117 5.69 12.86 0.23
CA ALA A 117 4.73 13.84 -0.26
C ALA A 117 4.59 15.05 0.70
N GLN A 118 4.53 14.81 2.01
CA GLN A 118 4.51 15.86 3.01
C GLN A 118 5.79 16.70 3.01
N ALA A 119 6.96 16.07 2.87
CA ALA A 119 8.22 16.76 2.78
C ALA A 119 8.28 17.67 1.53
N ILE A 120 7.76 17.20 0.40
CA ILE A 120 7.66 17.99 -0.83
C ILE A 120 6.75 19.22 -0.61
N GLU A 121 5.56 19.02 -0.05
CA GLU A 121 4.61 20.11 0.20
C GLU A 121 5.15 21.16 1.19
N ARG A 122 5.85 20.73 2.24
CA ARG A 122 6.50 21.61 3.21
C ARG A 122 7.77 22.27 2.68
N GLY A 123 8.32 21.81 1.55
CA GLY A 123 9.59 22.26 1.02
C GLY A 123 10.79 21.78 1.85
N ASP A 124 10.68 20.63 2.51
CA ASP A 124 11.73 20.08 3.38
C ASP A 124 12.87 19.46 2.54
N THR A 125 13.79 20.33 2.15
CA THR A 125 14.98 19.94 1.39
C THR A 125 15.89 18.99 2.19
N ALA A 126 15.92 19.12 3.52
CA ALA A 126 16.79 18.30 4.37
C ALA A 126 16.31 16.83 4.35
N PHE A 127 15.00 16.61 4.50
CA PHE A 127 14.39 15.30 4.39
C PHE A 127 14.64 14.65 3.02
N LEU A 128 14.40 15.41 1.95
CA LEU A 128 14.57 14.88 0.59
C LEU A 128 16.02 14.54 0.27
N LYS A 129 16.99 15.30 0.74
CA LYS A 129 18.44 14.99 0.60
C LYS A 129 18.87 13.75 1.36
N ALA A 130 18.14 13.36 2.41
CA ALA A 130 18.40 12.12 3.13
C ALA A 130 17.95 10.87 2.37
N LEU A 131 17.15 11.02 1.30
CA LEU A 131 16.75 9.90 0.45
C LEU A 131 17.94 9.45 -0.43
N PRO A 132 18.13 8.14 -0.63
CA PRO A 132 19.17 7.63 -1.51
C PRO A 132 19.05 8.23 -2.92
N TYR A 133 20.19 8.51 -3.54
CA TYR A 133 20.28 9.06 -4.91
C TYR A 133 19.65 10.45 -5.13
N VAL A 134 19.22 11.14 -4.07
CA VAL A 134 18.69 12.50 -4.12
C VAL A 134 19.74 13.49 -3.58
N GLY A 135 20.41 14.17 -4.49
CA GLY A 135 21.35 15.25 -4.13
C GLY A 135 20.62 16.59 -3.94
N PRO A 136 21.36 17.66 -3.50
CA PRO A 136 20.78 18.99 -3.26
C PRO A 136 19.99 19.54 -4.45
N LYS A 137 20.58 19.52 -5.65
CA LYS A 137 19.93 20.00 -6.89
C LYS A 137 18.68 19.19 -7.25
N THR A 138 18.69 17.87 -6.98
CA THR A 138 17.52 17.02 -7.24
C THR A 138 16.41 17.30 -6.24
N ALA A 139 16.72 17.48 -4.96
CA ALA A 139 15.76 17.82 -3.93
C ALA A 139 15.04 19.14 -4.22
N GLU A 140 15.79 20.19 -4.57
CA GLU A 140 15.23 21.49 -4.95
C GLU A 140 14.32 21.38 -6.18
N ARG A 141 14.73 20.62 -7.18
CA ARG A 141 13.94 20.38 -8.40
C ARG A 141 12.65 19.61 -8.10
N VAL A 142 12.71 18.58 -7.24
CA VAL A 142 11.54 17.83 -6.79
C VAL A 142 10.51 18.77 -6.14
N ILE A 143 10.97 19.64 -5.25
CA ILE A 143 10.09 20.62 -4.60
C ILE A 143 9.50 21.58 -5.64
N MET A 144 10.32 22.13 -6.53
CA MET A 144 9.87 23.09 -7.53
C MET A 144 8.82 22.51 -8.48
N GLU A 145 8.98 21.26 -8.90
CA GLU A 145 8.09 20.62 -9.88
C GLU A 145 6.82 20.04 -9.26
N LEU A 146 6.88 19.58 -8.00
CA LEU A 146 5.82 18.76 -7.42
C LEU A 146 5.07 19.44 -6.27
N ARG A 147 5.60 20.49 -5.68
CA ARG A 147 4.90 21.24 -4.62
C ARG A 147 3.55 21.77 -5.13
N GLY A 148 2.51 21.64 -4.32
CA GLY A 148 1.13 21.95 -4.67
C GLY A 148 0.40 20.84 -5.45
N LYS A 149 1.12 19.79 -5.89
CA LYS A 149 0.52 18.64 -6.59
C LYS A 149 0.46 17.38 -5.71
N MET A 150 1.13 17.42 -4.55
CA MET A 150 1.29 16.24 -3.69
C MET A 150 0.28 16.16 -2.54
N ALA A 151 -0.63 17.12 -2.41
CA ALA A 151 -1.56 17.20 -1.28
C ALA A 151 -2.40 15.92 -1.09
N LYS A 152 -2.90 15.30 -2.16
CA LYS A 152 -3.66 14.04 -2.08
C LYS A 152 -2.84 12.89 -1.52
N PHE A 153 -1.56 12.83 -1.84
CA PHE A 153 -0.64 11.79 -1.36
C PHE A 153 -0.16 12.06 0.07
N ALA A 154 -0.01 13.32 0.43
CA ALA A 154 0.37 13.74 1.78
C ALA A 154 -0.70 13.41 2.83
N LEU A 155 -1.97 13.38 2.43
CA LEU A 155 -3.11 13.01 3.26
C LEU A 155 -3.38 11.50 3.28
N ALA A 156 -2.74 10.73 2.41
CA ALA A 156 -2.89 9.28 2.40
C ALA A 156 -2.38 8.70 3.73
N ARG A 157 -3.23 7.87 4.37
CA ARG A 157 -2.87 7.24 5.65
C ARG A 157 -1.81 6.17 5.40
N THR A 158 -0.68 6.28 6.09
CA THR A 158 0.41 5.30 6.07
C THR A 158 0.06 4.01 6.81
N ASP A 159 -1.00 4.04 7.61
CA ASP A 159 -1.35 3.00 8.58
C ASP A 159 -2.37 2.00 8.05
N GLN A 160 -2.38 1.76 6.76
CA GLN A 160 -2.89 0.46 6.36
C GLN A 160 -1.70 -0.50 6.31
N PRO A 161 -1.56 -1.41 7.29
CA PRO A 161 -0.98 -2.69 6.96
C PRO A 161 -1.77 -3.13 5.75
N LEU A 162 -1.07 -3.38 4.65
CA LEU A 162 -1.63 -3.81 3.37
C LEU A 162 -2.69 -4.90 3.61
N SER A 163 -3.92 -4.54 3.90
CA SER A 163 -4.97 -5.51 4.03
C SER A 163 -5.39 -5.92 2.62
N VAL A 164 -5.12 -7.17 2.29
CA VAL A 164 -6.14 -7.93 1.57
C VAL A 164 -7.45 -7.59 2.26
N ALA A 165 -8.50 -7.26 1.50
CA ALA A 165 -9.83 -7.01 2.05
C ALA A 165 -10.34 -8.24 2.83
N GLU A 166 -9.79 -8.41 4.02
CA GLU A 166 -10.51 -8.91 5.17
C GLU A 166 -10.94 -7.65 5.92
N PRO A 167 -12.21 -7.53 6.30
CA PRO A 167 -12.66 -6.43 7.13
C PRO A 167 -11.73 -6.43 8.34
N ALA A 168 -10.93 -5.38 8.46
CA ALA A 168 -9.93 -5.28 9.51
C ALA A 168 -10.66 -5.47 10.85
N SER A 169 -10.24 -6.41 11.67
CA SER A 169 -10.81 -6.66 13.00
C SER A 169 -10.94 -5.38 13.84
N GLY A 170 -10.20 -4.33 13.50
CA GLY A 170 -10.30 -3.00 14.09
C GLY A 170 -11.47 -2.16 13.56
N GLU A 171 -11.71 -2.12 12.26
CA GLU A 171 -12.86 -1.42 11.67
C GLU A 171 -14.15 -2.14 12.00
N LEU A 172 -14.15 -3.47 11.90
CA LEU A 172 -15.26 -4.31 12.32
C LEU A 172 -15.58 -4.13 13.80
N LYS A 173 -14.57 -3.96 14.65
CA LYS A 173 -14.73 -3.68 16.08
C LYS A 173 -15.33 -2.30 16.33
N VAL A 174 -14.86 -1.26 15.62
CA VAL A 174 -15.35 0.12 15.74
C VAL A 174 -16.80 0.21 15.24
N GLU A 175 -17.09 -0.41 14.10
CA GLU A 175 -18.42 -0.42 13.50
C GLU A 175 -19.42 -1.21 14.34
N THR A 176 -19.01 -2.37 14.85
CA THR A 176 -19.85 -3.17 15.75
C THR A 176 -20.07 -2.47 17.11
N LEU A 177 -19.06 -1.74 17.61
CA LEU A 177 -19.18 -0.93 18.81
C LEU A 177 -20.26 0.14 18.64
N ALA A 178 -20.25 0.85 17.51
CA ALA A 178 -21.25 1.88 17.21
C ALA A 178 -22.69 1.28 17.15
N VAL A 179 -22.83 0.08 16.59
CA VAL A 179 -24.13 -0.61 16.54
C VAL A 179 -24.58 -1.05 17.94
N LEU A 180 -23.69 -1.53 18.79
CA LEU A 180 -24.03 -1.90 20.18
C LEU A 180 -24.41 -0.67 21.02
N GLU A 181 -23.75 0.48 20.80
CA GLU A 181 -24.14 1.76 21.44
C GLU A 181 -25.54 2.22 20.98
N GLN A 182 -25.91 2.01 19.71
CA GLN A 182 -27.27 2.26 19.21
C GLN A 182 -28.33 1.32 19.81
N LEU A 183 -27.91 0.13 20.24
CA LEU A 183 -28.76 -0.84 20.95
C LEU A 183 -28.79 -0.60 22.48
N GLU A 184 -28.42 0.61 22.91
CA GLU A 184 -28.46 1.07 24.33
C GLU A 184 -27.45 0.37 25.27
N TYR A 185 -26.48 -0.37 24.75
CA TYR A 185 -25.38 -0.87 25.57
C TYR A 185 -24.40 0.24 25.92
N SER A 186 -23.94 0.28 27.16
CA SER A 186 -22.88 1.21 27.54
C SER A 186 -21.59 0.86 26.83
N ARG A 187 -20.76 1.87 26.50
CA ARG A 187 -19.49 1.70 25.79
C ARG A 187 -18.59 0.67 26.46
N VAL A 188 -18.55 0.66 27.79
CA VAL A 188 -17.74 -0.26 28.59
C VAL A 188 -18.23 -1.71 28.46
N GLU A 189 -19.55 -1.92 28.45
CA GLU A 189 -20.13 -3.24 28.21
C GLU A 189 -19.92 -3.72 26.80
N ALA A 190 -20.13 -2.86 25.81
CA ALA A 190 -19.92 -3.18 24.41
C ALA A 190 -18.45 -3.56 24.12
N GLU A 191 -17.47 -2.82 24.66
CA GLU A 191 -16.04 -3.14 24.54
C GLU A 191 -15.69 -4.49 25.20
N ARG A 192 -16.29 -4.79 26.35
CA ARG A 192 -16.07 -6.07 27.05
C ARG A 192 -16.66 -7.25 26.29
N MET A 193 -17.86 -7.10 25.70
CA MET A 193 -18.50 -8.11 24.87
C MET A 193 -17.67 -8.41 23.61
N LEU A 194 -17.24 -7.36 22.92
CA LEU A 194 -16.40 -7.47 21.73
C LEU A 194 -15.06 -8.13 22.02
N ALA A 195 -14.41 -7.76 23.14
CA ALA A 195 -13.16 -8.38 23.56
C ALA A 195 -13.31 -9.89 23.76
N GLY A 196 -14.42 -10.33 24.37
CA GLY A 196 -14.73 -11.75 24.57
C GLY A 196 -14.95 -12.53 23.27
N VAL A 197 -15.62 -11.92 22.29
CA VAL A 197 -15.87 -12.53 20.97
C VAL A 197 -14.60 -12.61 20.15
N PHE A 198 -13.82 -11.53 20.04
CA PHE A 198 -12.58 -11.52 19.25
C PHE A 198 -11.46 -12.37 19.83
N ALA A 199 -11.46 -12.61 21.17
CA ALA A 199 -10.53 -13.53 21.79
C ALA A 199 -10.77 -15.00 21.39
N ARG A 200 -12.05 -15.37 21.13
CA ARG A 200 -12.46 -16.75 20.81
C ARG A 200 -12.59 -17.01 19.31
N HIS A 201 -12.89 -15.97 18.52
CA HIS A 201 -13.17 -16.07 17.09
C HIS A 201 -12.28 -15.10 16.30
N LYS A 202 -11.23 -15.62 15.66
CA LYS A 202 -10.23 -14.82 14.92
C LYS A 202 -10.64 -14.48 13.47
N ASN A 203 -11.69 -15.12 12.92
CA ASN A 203 -12.04 -15.06 11.50
C ASN A 203 -13.45 -14.51 11.26
N LEU A 204 -13.91 -13.54 12.03
CA LEU A 204 -15.19 -12.88 11.80
C LEU A 204 -15.06 -11.85 10.68
N LYS A 205 -15.97 -11.89 9.69
CA LYS A 205 -15.86 -11.10 8.45
C LYS A 205 -16.90 -10.01 8.30
N SER A 206 -17.94 -9.98 9.16
CA SER A 206 -18.98 -8.96 9.09
C SER A 206 -19.50 -8.57 10.49
N VAL A 207 -20.05 -7.34 10.58
CA VAL A 207 -20.71 -6.82 11.79
C VAL A 207 -21.81 -7.76 12.27
N GLU A 208 -22.58 -8.32 11.33
CA GLU A 208 -23.68 -9.24 11.63
C GLU A 208 -23.19 -10.55 12.27
N GLU A 209 -22.06 -11.09 11.79
CA GLU A 209 -21.44 -12.27 12.40
C GLU A 209 -20.94 -11.98 13.81
N VAL A 210 -20.34 -10.80 14.03
CA VAL A 210 -19.86 -10.38 15.36
C VAL A 210 -21.05 -10.22 16.31
N LEU A 211 -22.10 -9.50 15.92
CA LEU A 211 -23.30 -9.30 16.71
C LEU A 211 -23.97 -10.63 17.06
N ARG A 212 -24.10 -11.54 16.09
CA ARG A 212 -24.64 -12.88 16.34
C ARG A 212 -23.83 -13.59 17.42
N LYS A 213 -22.51 -13.55 17.38
CA LYS A 213 -21.64 -14.18 18.38
C LYS A 213 -21.73 -13.50 19.75
N VAL A 214 -21.87 -12.18 19.78
CA VAL A 214 -22.13 -11.42 21.00
C VAL A 214 -23.40 -11.90 21.67
N PHE A 215 -24.53 -12.01 20.95
CA PHE A 215 -25.80 -12.44 21.50
C PHE A 215 -25.84 -13.93 21.81
N GLU A 216 -25.17 -14.80 21.07
CA GLU A 216 -25.01 -16.22 21.40
C GLU A 216 -24.29 -16.40 22.75
N GLN A 217 -23.26 -15.60 23.03
CA GLN A 217 -22.55 -15.64 24.32
C GLN A 217 -23.40 -15.14 25.49
N GLN A 218 -24.23 -14.14 25.29
CA GLN A 218 -25.13 -13.66 26.32
C GLN A 218 -26.21 -14.70 26.68
N ASN A 219 -26.78 -15.35 25.69
CA ASN A 219 -27.81 -16.38 25.91
C ASN A 219 -27.27 -17.65 26.57
N SER A 220 -25.95 -17.94 26.42
CA SER A 220 -25.31 -19.07 27.10
C SER A 220 -24.93 -18.80 28.56
N VAL A 221 -24.97 -17.55 29.01
CA VAL A 221 -24.72 -17.15 30.42
C VAL A 221 -26.02 -17.07 31.24
N VAL A 222 -27.17 -17.06 30.58
CA VAL A 222 -28.50 -16.89 31.23
C VAL A 222 -29.29 -18.23 31.33
N ALA A 223 -28.71 -19.36 30.95
CA ALA A 223 -29.32 -20.66 31.21
C ALA A 223 -29.00 -21.14 32.64
N PRO A 224 -29.98 -21.40 33.50
CA PRO A 224 -29.77 -21.83 34.88
C PRO A 224 -29.20 -23.25 34.98
#